data_badba2a68f5d079a102b5a58692d2c10
#
_entry.id   badba2a68f5d079a102b5a58692d2c10
#
_cell.length_a   1.000
_cell.length_b   1.000
_cell.length_c   1.000
_cell.angle_alpha   90.00
_cell.angle_beta   90.00
_cell.angle_gamma   90.00
#
_symmetry.space_group_name_H-M   'P 1'
#
loop_
_entity.id
_entity.type
_entity.pdbx_description
1 polymer ?
#
loop_
_entity_poly.entity_id
_entity_poly.type
_entity_poly.pdbx_seq_one_letter_code
_entity_poly.pdbx_strand_id
1 'polypeptide(L)'
;MFVAASSECFPHLSLDGVLQRLVDLEYQHVEIAIHERDGQLKPSEVLAELDDVIGRCRETYRLTISGYSVDIAAEGEAYYEQFTACCRLAKATKVVALTVPAGEIGTPFNAEIERLQRLVSIASREGVLVGVKTETGHITQDPDTAVVLCDNVKGLGITLDPSHYVYGPHAGGNYDQVMPHVYNVQLRDSTKDKLQVRVGQGLIEYGRLITQLAKFHYSRALVVHISEMEGVDHAAEMRKMRLLLESLL
;
A
#
# COMPACT_ATOMS: atom_id res chain seq x y z
N MET A 1 10.22 -3.56 12.39
CA MET A 1 9.48 -3.85 11.13
C MET A 1 8.97 -5.28 11.18
N PHE A 2 8.02 -5.65 10.33
CA PHE A 2 7.49 -7.02 10.20
C PHE A 2 7.00 -7.24 8.77
N VAL A 3 6.91 -8.50 8.33
CA VAL A 3 6.49 -8.84 6.97
C VAL A 3 4.98 -9.01 6.92
N ALA A 4 4.34 -8.43 5.92
CA ALA A 4 2.93 -8.59 5.57
C ALA A 4 2.78 -8.98 4.10
N ALA A 5 1.59 -9.37 3.67
CA ALA A 5 1.27 -9.53 2.26
C ALA A 5 0.04 -8.71 1.88
N SER A 6 0.02 -8.16 0.67
CA SER A 6 -1.18 -7.55 0.12
C SER A 6 -2.17 -8.61 -0.33
N SER A 7 -3.45 -8.38 -0.08
CA SER A 7 -4.53 -9.21 -0.62
C SER A 7 -4.60 -9.14 -2.15
N GLU A 8 -4.07 -8.08 -2.75
CA GLU A 8 -3.93 -7.93 -4.21
C GLU A 8 -3.01 -8.96 -4.87
N CYS A 9 -2.20 -9.68 -4.06
CA CYS A 9 -1.42 -10.81 -4.58
C CYS A 9 -2.30 -11.95 -5.11
N PHE A 10 -3.58 -12.00 -4.74
CA PHE A 10 -4.56 -13.00 -5.16
C PHE A 10 -5.88 -12.35 -5.57
N PRO A 11 -5.91 -11.55 -6.65
CA PRO A 11 -7.07 -10.72 -7.00
C PRO A 11 -8.33 -11.53 -7.37
N HIS A 12 -8.16 -12.80 -7.73
CA HIS A 12 -9.26 -13.68 -8.13
C HIS A 12 -9.95 -14.39 -6.95
N LEU A 13 -9.39 -14.28 -5.73
CA LEU A 13 -9.96 -14.90 -4.54
C LEU A 13 -10.88 -13.91 -3.80
N SER A 14 -11.90 -14.44 -3.12
CA SER A 14 -12.65 -13.69 -2.12
C SER A 14 -11.76 -13.30 -0.94
N LEU A 15 -12.20 -12.36 -0.09
CA LEU A 15 -11.46 -11.98 1.11
C LEU A 15 -11.11 -13.20 1.96
N ASP A 16 -12.10 -14.06 2.24
CA ASP A 16 -11.90 -15.30 3.00
C ASP A 16 -10.86 -16.22 2.35
N GLY A 17 -10.97 -16.44 1.03
CA GLY A 17 -10.02 -17.26 0.28
C GLY A 17 -8.59 -16.71 0.30
N VAL A 18 -8.42 -15.37 0.23
CA VAL A 18 -7.09 -14.75 0.35
C VAL A 18 -6.53 -14.94 1.76
N LEU A 19 -7.33 -14.71 2.80
CA LEU A 19 -6.88 -14.84 4.17
C LEU A 19 -6.41 -16.28 4.47
N GLN A 20 -7.18 -17.30 4.05
CA GLN A 20 -6.78 -18.69 4.17
C GLN A 20 -5.48 -18.97 3.40
N ARG A 21 -5.38 -18.49 2.16
CA ARG A 21 -4.18 -18.68 1.34
C ARG A 21 -2.94 -18.05 1.99
N LEU A 22 -3.05 -16.87 2.59
CA LEU A 22 -1.93 -16.23 3.29
C LEU A 22 -1.52 -16.97 4.55
N VAL A 23 -2.46 -17.57 5.29
CA VAL A 23 -2.16 -18.46 6.41
C VAL A 23 -1.38 -19.70 5.95
N ASP A 24 -1.79 -20.35 4.83
CA ASP A 24 -1.08 -21.48 4.24
C ASP A 24 0.33 -21.13 3.76
N LEU A 25 0.55 -19.86 3.43
CA LEU A 25 1.85 -19.31 3.07
C LEU A 25 2.65 -18.80 4.29
N GLU A 26 2.12 -19.04 5.51
CA GLU A 26 2.73 -18.69 6.79
C GLU A 26 2.95 -17.19 7.02
N TYR A 27 2.15 -16.32 6.35
CA TYR A 27 2.10 -14.90 6.72
C TYR A 27 1.36 -14.71 8.04
N GLN A 28 1.71 -13.67 8.78
CA GLN A 28 1.05 -13.29 10.04
C GLN A 28 0.29 -11.95 9.91
N HIS A 29 0.57 -11.21 8.85
CA HIS A 29 -0.03 -9.88 8.62
C HIS A 29 -0.49 -9.75 7.18
N VAL A 30 -1.58 -8.98 7.00
CA VAL A 30 -2.17 -8.71 5.69
C VAL A 30 -2.47 -7.23 5.52
N GLU A 31 -2.21 -6.68 4.34
CA GLU A 31 -2.79 -5.43 3.85
C GLU A 31 -3.98 -5.79 2.97
N ILE A 32 -5.16 -5.25 3.26
CA ILE A 32 -6.38 -5.58 2.50
C ILE A 32 -6.67 -4.46 1.49
N ALA A 33 -6.93 -4.84 0.25
CA ALA A 33 -7.38 -3.95 -0.81
C ALA A 33 -8.87 -3.64 -0.66
N ILE A 34 -9.18 -2.34 -0.66
CA ILE A 34 -10.55 -1.77 -0.70
C ILE A 34 -10.66 -0.99 -2.00
N HIS A 35 -10.85 -1.70 -3.11
CA HIS A 35 -10.87 -1.13 -4.45
C HIS A 35 -12.22 -1.40 -5.11
N GLU A 36 -12.78 -0.39 -5.78
CA GLU A 36 -14.10 -0.53 -6.41
C GLU A 36 -14.13 -1.58 -7.52
N ARG A 37 -13.03 -1.74 -8.26
CA ARG A 37 -12.95 -2.67 -9.41
C ARG A 37 -12.47 -4.06 -9.02
N ASP A 38 -11.31 -4.14 -8.38
CA ASP A 38 -10.56 -5.40 -8.22
C ASP A 38 -10.25 -5.75 -6.76
N GLY A 39 -10.82 -5.02 -5.78
CA GLY A 39 -10.60 -5.26 -4.36
C GLY A 39 -11.45 -6.41 -3.81
N GLN A 40 -10.97 -7.07 -2.76
CA GLN A 40 -11.75 -8.02 -1.97
C GLN A 40 -12.87 -7.35 -1.18
N LEU A 41 -12.71 -6.06 -0.92
CA LEU A 41 -13.74 -5.15 -0.40
C LEU A 41 -13.90 -3.98 -1.37
N LYS A 42 -15.09 -3.38 -1.38
CA LYS A 42 -15.37 -2.20 -2.20
C LYS A 42 -15.65 -0.98 -1.32
N PRO A 43 -15.13 0.21 -1.66
CA PRO A 43 -15.45 1.44 -0.92
C PRO A 43 -16.96 1.70 -0.82
N SER A 44 -17.71 1.42 -1.89
CA SER A 44 -19.17 1.51 -1.90
C SER A 44 -19.85 0.55 -0.92
N GLU A 45 -19.36 -0.68 -0.81
CA GLU A 45 -19.82 -1.68 0.15
C GLU A 45 -19.50 -1.25 1.60
N VAL A 46 -18.26 -0.78 1.84
CA VAL A 46 -17.86 -0.27 3.16
C VAL A 46 -18.76 0.88 3.62
N LEU A 47 -19.17 1.77 2.71
CA LEU A 47 -20.10 2.86 3.04
C LEU A 47 -21.50 2.33 3.36
N ALA A 48 -22.01 1.37 2.57
CA ALA A 48 -23.37 0.86 2.69
C ALA A 48 -23.56 -0.11 3.88
N GLU A 49 -22.55 -0.93 4.18
CA GLU A 49 -22.64 -2.10 5.07
C GLU A 49 -21.49 -2.15 6.09
N LEU A 50 -21.14 -0.99 6.69
CA LEU A 50 -19.95 -0.84 7.53
C LEU A 50 -19.85 -1.90 8.64
N ASP A 51 -20.93 -2.18 9.36
CA ASP A 51 -20.91 -3.13 10.48
C ASP A 51 -20.65 -4.58 10.02
N ASP A 52 -21.20 -4.98 8.87
CA ASP A 52 -20.94 -6.28 8.26
C ASP A 52 -19.47 -6.40 7.82
N VAL A 53 -18.95 -5.38 7.14
CA VAL A 53 -17.55 -5.35 6.72
C VAL A 53 -16.61 -5.38 7.92
N ILE A 54 -16.93 -4.68 9.01
CA ILE A 54 -16.17 -4.76 10.27
C ILE A 54 -16.18 -6.21 10.80
N GLY A 55 -17.33 -6.88 10.78
CA GLY A 55 -17.44 -8.29 11.14
C GLY A 55 -16.49 -9.17 10.35
N ARG A 56 -16.56 -9.08 9.03
CA ARG A 56 -15.69 -9.83 8.10
C ARG A 56 -14.19 -9.53 8.32
N CYS A 57 -13.82 -8.28 8.56
CA CYS A 57 -12.44 -7.89 8.87
C CYS A 57 -11.95 -8.34 10.25
N ARG A 58 -12.80 -8.85 11.13
CA ARG A 58 -12.42 -9.46 12.41
C ARG A 58 -12.19 -10.96 12.31
N GLU A 59 -12.71 -11.60 11.28
CA GLU A 59 -12.57 -13.04 11.02
C GLU A 59 -11.37 -13.30 10.09
N THR A 60 -10.16 -13.13 10.60
CA THR A 60 -8.93 -13.10 9.80
C THR A 60 -8.05 -14.34 9.96
N TYR A 61 -8.56 -15.45 10.48
CA TYR A 61 -7.76 -16.67 10.73
C TYR A 61 -6.47 -16.40 11.51
N ARG A 62 -6.50 -15.43 12.46
CA ARG A 62 -5.36 -14.94 13.26
C ARG A 62 -4.36 -14.04 12.50
N LEU A 63 -4.60 -13.69 11.24
CA LEU A 63 -3.82 -12.64 10.60
C LEU A 63 -4.12 -11.28 11.27
N THR A 64 -3.10 -10.48 11.42
CA THR A 64 -3.27 -9.07 11.83
C THR A 64 -3.35 -8.19 10.59
N ILE A 65 -4.40 -7.35 10.47
CA ILE A 65 -4.49 -6.39 9.38
C ILE A 65 -3.49 -5.27 9.66
N SER A 66 -2.53 -5.08 8.76
CA SER A 66 -1.44 -4.09 8.88
C SER A 66 -1.79 -2.74 8.22
N GLY A 67 -2.68 -2.73 7.24
CA GLY A 67 -3.07 -1.57 6.46
C GLY A 67 -4.24 -1.85 5.54
N TYR A 68 -4.81 -0.80 4.99
CA TYR A 68 -5.76 -0.88 3.87
C TYR A 68 -5.20 -0.08 2.68
N SER A 69 -5.23 -0.69 1.49
CA SER A 69 -5.01 -0.01 0.22
C SER A 69 -6.38 0.41 -0.32
N VAL A 70 -6.63 1.71 -0.46
CA VAL A 70 -7.97 2.25 -0.77
C VAL A 70 -7.94 2.94 -2.13
N ASP A 71 -8.72 2.44 -3.08
CA ASP A 71 -8.92 3.06 -4.39
C ASP A 71 -10.42 3.25 -4.65
N ILE A 72 -10.84 4.53 -4.73
CA ILE A 72 -12.24 4.96 -4.81
C ILE A 72 -12.52 5.50 -6.22
N ALA A 73 -13.46 4.88 -6.91
CA ALA A 73 -13.87 5.31 -8.25
C ALA A 73 -14.95 6.42 -8.24
N ALA A 74 -15.58 6.68 -7.10
CA ALA A 74 -16.57 7.76 -6.98
C ALA A 74 -15.92 9.14 -7.11
N GLU A 75 -16.71 10.15 -7.47
CA GLU A 75 -16.25 11.53 -7.61
C GLU A 75 -16.99 12.47 -6.65
N GLY A 76 -16.46 13.69 -6.49
CA GLY A 76 -17.09 14.74 -5.69
C GLY A 76 -17.26 14.36 -4.21
N GLU A 77 -18.41 14.66 -3.61
CA GLU A 77 -18.67 14.36 -2.19
C GLU A 77 -18.74 12.85 -1.91
N ALA A 78 -19.27 12.05 -2.84
CA ALA A 78 -19.37 10.60 -2.68
C ALA A 78 -17.98 9.94 -2.48
N TYR A 79 -16.93 10.47 -3.12
CA TYR A 79 -15.54 10.05 -2.88
C TYR A 79 -15.15 10.19 -1.41
N TYR A 80 -15.44 11.36 -0.81
CA TYR A 80 -15.07 11.63 0.58
C TYR A 80 -15.97 10.91 1.60
N GLU A 81 -17.23 10.64 1.24
CA GLU A 81 -18.12 9.81 2.06
C GLU A 81 -17.61 8.37 2.14
N GLN A 82 -17.23 7.78 0.99
CA GLN A 82 -16.64 6.44 0.94
C GLN A 82 -15.30 6.39 1.69
N PHE A 83 -14.44 7.39 1.50
CA PHE A 83 -13.18 7.47 2.24
C PHE A 83 -13.39 7.59 3.75
N THR A 84 -14.40 8.36 4.18
CA THR A 84 -14.76 8.46 5.60
C THR A 84 -15.20 7.11 6.17
N ALA A 85 -15.97 6.33 5.42
CA ALA A 85 -16.35 4.98 5.81
C ALA A 85 -15.13 4.05 5.94
N CYS A 86 -14.17 4.12 5.00
CA CYS A 86 -12.91 3.38 5.09
C CYS A 86 -12.08 3.77 6.33
N CYS A 87 -12.03 5.05 6.70
CA CYS A 87 -11.37 5.50 7.93
C CYS A 87 -12.06 4.95 9.20
N ARG A 88 -13.40 4.90 9.22
CA ARG A 88 -14.16 4.30 10.32
C ARG A 88 -13.91 2.78 10.43
N LEU A 89 -13.86 2.10 9.29
CA LEU A 89 -13.46 0.69 9.24
C LEU A 89 -12.07 0.50 9.83
N ALA A 90 -11.09 1.29 9.42
CA ALA A 90 -9.71 1.24 9.93
C ALA A 90 -9.67 1.41 11.45
N LYS A 91 -10.38 2.41 11.99
CA LYS A 91 -10.49 2.61 13.44
C LYS A 91 -11.12 1.41 14.16
N ALA A 92 -12.23 0.86 13.62
CA ALA A 92 -12.94 -0.26 14.22
C ALA A 92 -12.12 -1.58 14.21
N THR A 93 -11.22 -1.72 13.26
CA THR A 93 -10.30 -2.87 13.10
C THR A 93 -8.90 -2.60 13.63
N LYS A 94 -8.65 -1.43 14.24
CA LYS A 94 -7.36 -0.98 14.81
C LYS A 94 -6.24 -0.86 13.78
N VAL A 95 -6.58 -0.61 12.54
CA VAL A 95 -5.63 -0.31 11.47
C VAL A 95 -5.26 1.17 11.51
N VAL A 96 -3.97 1.48 11.47
CA VAL A 96 -3.48 2.85 11.66
C VAL A 96 -3.10 3.57 10.37
N ALA A 97 -2.96 2.87 9.24
CA ALA A 97 -2.53 3.46 7.98
C ALA A 97 -3.42 3.03 6.81
N LEU A 98 -3.81 4.02 6.01
CA LEU A 98 -4.46 3.82 4.72
C LEU A 98 -3.51 4.27 3.60
N THR A 99 -3.40 3.46 2.56
CA THR A 99 -2.75 3.82 1.29
C THR A 99 -3.80 4.37 0.33
N VAL A 100 -3.50 5.48 -0.34
CA VAL A 100 -4.34 6.05 -1.40
C VAL A 100 -3.50 6.33 -2.64
N PRO A 101 -4.05 6.23 -3.87
CA PRO A 101 -3.32 6.63 -5.07
C PRO A 101 -3.10 8.14 -5.10
N ALA A 102 -2.01 8.56 -5.73
CA ALA A 102 -1.80 9.95 -6.13
C ALA A 102 -2.61 10.29 -7.37
N GLY A 103 -2.78 11.58 -7.67
CA GLY A 103 -3.31 12.02 -8.95
C GLY A 103 -2.43 11.56 -10.12
N GLU A 104 -3.06 11.26 -11.27
CA GLU A 104 -2.33 10.93 -12.51
C GLU A 104 -1.46 12.11 -12.99
N ILE A 105 -0.49 11.81 -13.84
CA ILE A 105 0.30 12.86 -14.50
C ILE A 105 -0.62 13.82 -15.26
N GLY A 106 -0.41 15.13 -15.04
CA GLY A 106 -1.26 16.19 -15.59
C GLY A 106 -2.32 16.69 -14.61
N THR A 107 -2.54 16.02 -13.48
CA THR A 107 -3.37 16.56 -12.40
C THR A 107 -2.76 17.88 -11.91
N PRO A 108 -3.56 18.96 -11.82
CA PRO A 108 -3.09 20.23 -11.28
C PRO A 108 -2.59 20.07 -9.84
N PHE A 109 -1.33 20.45 -9.60
CA PHE A 109 -0.66 20.19 -8.32
C PHE A 109 -1.42 20.77 -7.10
N ASN A 110 -1.97 21.98 -7.22
CA ASN A 110 -2.76 22.56 -6.14
C ASN A 110 -4.06 21.81 -5.86
N ALA A 111 -4.71 21.28 -6.90
CA ALA A 111 -5.92 20.46 -6.73
C ALA A 111 -5.60 19.16 -5.99
N GLU A 112 -4.44 18.57 -6.28
CA GLU A 112 -4.00 17.38 -5.57
C GLU A 112 -3.66 17.68 -4.10
N ILE A 113 -3.00 18.80 -3.81
CA ILE A 113 -2.75 19.25 -2.43
C ILE A 113 -4.09 19.39 -1.67
N GLU A 114 -5.08 20.07 -2.26
CA GLU A 114 -6.39 20.26 -1.64
C GLU A 114 -7.10 18.93 -1.38
N ARG A 115 -7.05 18.01 -2.33
CA ARG A 115 -7.61 16.66 -2.19
C ARG A 115 -6.94 15.92 -1.01
N LEU A 116 -5.61 15.88 -0.98
CA LEU A 116 -4.84 15.19 0.05
C LEU A 116 -5.01 15.83 1.42
N GLN A 117 -5.08 17.16 1.52
CA GLN A 117 -5.38 17.87 2.77
C GLN A 117 -6.75 17.46 3.32
N ARG A 118 -7.75 17.34 2.45
CA ARG A 118 -9.08 16.89 2.85
C ARG A 118 -9.07 15.44 3.34
N LEU A 119 -8.35 14.53 2.65
CA LEU A 119 -8.19 13.14 3.08
C LEU A 119 -7.52 13.04 4.45
N VAL A 120 -6.40 13.74 4.65
CA VAL A 120 -5.69 13.77 5.93
C VAL A 120 -6.58 14.35 7.04
N SER A 121 -7.35 15.40 6.76
CA SER A 121 -8.30 15.97 7.72
C SER A 121 -9.38 14.98 8.13
N ILE A 122 -9.93 14.20 7.20
CA ILE A 122 -10.92 13.15 7.48
C ILE A 122 -10.28 12.04 8.32
N ALA A 123 -9.15 11.50 7.87
CA ALA A 123 -8.47 10.39 8.53
C ALA A 123 -8.01 10.72 9.95
N SER A 124 -7.51 11.94 10.18
CA SER A 124 -7.04 12.39 11.49
C SER A 124 -8.14 12.39 12.56
N ARG A 125 -9.40 12.63 12.19
CA ARG A 125 -10.55 12.57 13.10
C ARG A 125 -10.81 11.15 13.62
N GLU A 126 -10.42 10.15 12.84
CA GLU A 126 -10.54 8.74 13.21
C GLU A 126 -9.23 8.15 13.77
N GLY A 127 -8.17 8.97 13.87
CA GLY A 127 -6.86 8.54 14.36
C GLY A 127 -6.09 7.69 13.36
N VAL A 128 -6.35 7.88 12.06
CA VAL A 128 -5.76 7.12 10.95
C VAL A 128 -4.78 7.98 10.16
N LEU A 129 -3.69 7.40 9.70
CA LEU A 129 -2.67 8.01 8.85
C LEU A 129 -2.99 7.74 7.38
N VAL A 130 -2.64 8.69 6.52
CA VAL A 130 -2.77 8.56 5.06
C VAL A 130 -1.38 8.54 4.43
N GLY A 131 -1.10 7.47 3.68
CA GLY A 131 0.09 7.35 2.84
C GLY A 131 -0.29 7.43 1.36
N VAL A 132 0.27 8.41 0.63
CA VAL A 132 0.10 8.47 -0.82
C VAL A 132 1.06 7.50 -1.49
N LYS A 133 0.55 6.66 -2.40
CA LYS A 133 1.34 5.63 -3.08
C LYS A 133 2.31 6.25 -4.08
N THR A 134 3.55 5.73 -4.12
CA THR A 134 4.49 6.03 -5.19
C THR A 134 4.19 5.13 -6.38
N GLU A 135 3.91 5.73 -7.55
CA GLU A 135 3.46 4.97 -8.71
C GLU A 135 3.83 5.64 -10.03
N THR A 136 4.33 4.85 -10.99
CA THR A 136 4.60 5.30 -12.37
C THR A 136 3.28 5.66 -13.05
N GLY A 137 3.26 6.78 -13.78
CA GLY A 137 2.03 7.33 -14.38
C GLY A 137 1.28 8.31 -13.48
N HIS A 138 1.70 8.42 -12.22
CA HIS A 138 1.15 9.36 -11.24
C HIS A 138 2.17 10.44 -10.90
N ILE A 139 1.73 11.55 -10.30
CA ILE A 139 2.63 12.67 -9.96
C ILE A 139 3.72 12.26 -8.95
N THR A 140 3.49 11.21 -8.16
CA THR A 140 4.45 10.62 -7.22
C THR A 140 5.49 9.70 -7.87
N GLN A 141 5.46 9.52 -9.21
CA GLN A 141 6.54 8.83 -9.91
C GLN A 141 7.88 9.57 -9.78
N ASP A 142 7.85 10.87 -9.48
CA ASP A 142 9.00 11.69 -9.14
C ASP A 142 9.14 11.77 -7.61
N PRO A 143 10.28 11.29 -7.04
CA PRO A 143 10.50 11.32 -5.60
C PRO A 143 10.52 12.74 -5.02
N ASP A 144 11.02 13.74 -5.75
CA ASP A 144 11.00 15.12 -5.28
C ASP A 144 9.58 15.67 -5.19
N THR A 145 8.74 15.35 -6.18
CA THR A 145 7.32 15.71 -6.16
C THR A 145 6.58 15.04 -4.99
N ALA A 146 6.88 13.78 -4.69
CA ALA A 146 6.31 13.07 -3.55
C ALA A 146 6.68 13.74 -2.21
N VAL A 147 7.92 14.19 -2.05
CA VAL A 147 8.36 14.95 -0.86
C VAL A 147 7.65 16.30 -0.78
N VAL A 148 7.57 17.04 -1.88
CA VAL A 148 6.88 18.35 -1.92
C VAL A 148 5.40 18.22 -1.55
N LEU A 149 4.71 17.11 -1.92
CA LEU A 149 3.35 16.86 -1.46
C LEU A 149 3.29 16.71 0.08
N CYS A 150 4.20 15.92 0.66
CA CYS A 150 4.25 15.75 2.12
C CYS A 150 4.57 17.06 2.87
N ASP A 151 5.42 17.91 2.32
CA ASP A 151 5.77 19.21 2.90
C ASP A 151 4.57 20.19 2.88
N ASN A 152 3.74 20.13 1.83
CA ASN A 152 2.57 21.01 1.69
C ASN A 152 1.30 20.45 2.38
N VAL A 153 1.26 19.14 2.70
CA VAL A 153 0.12 18.50 3.34
C VAL A 153 0.53 17.92 4.68
N LYS A 154 0.41 18.74 5.73
CA LYS A 154 0.80 18.31 7.08
C LYS A 154 0.06 17.05 7.52
N GLY A 155 0.81 16.01 7.88
CA GLY A 155 0.27 14.72 8.33
C GLY A 155 0.09 13.69 7.19
N LEU A 156 0.39 14.07 5.95
CA LEU A 156 0.52 13.12 4.84
C LEU A 156 1.84 12.36 4.97
N GLY A 157 1.81 11.08 4.65
CA GLY A 157 3.00 10.27 4.45
C GLY A 157 3.02 9.62 3.08
N ILE A 158 3.98 8.74 2.87
CA ILE A 158 4.20 8.01 1.63
C ILE A 158 3.98 6.51 1.89
N THR A 159 3.22 5.86 1.01
CA THR A 159 3.31 4.42 0.80
C THR A 159 4.34 4.18 -0.28
N LEU A 160 5.52 3.76 0.13
CA LEU A 160 6.67 3.57 -0.75
C LEU A 160 6.59 2.21 -1.44
N ASP A 161 6.48 2.21 -2.76
CA ASP A 161 6.83 1.06 -3.60
C ASP A 161 8.08 1.41 -4.41
N PRO A 162 9.28 0.95 -3.99
CA PRO A 162 10.54 1.32 -4.63
C PRO A 162 10.65 0.79 -6.06
N SER A 163 9.83 -0.19 -6.44
CA SER A 163 9.82 -0.73 -7.80
C SER A 163 9.51 0.35 -8.83
N HIS A 164 8.66 1.31 -8.50
CA HIS A 164 8.30 2.43 -9.38
C HIS A 164 9.41 3.48 -9.54
N TYR A 165 10.43 3.45 -8.68
CA TYR A 165 11.63 4.28 -8.81
C TYR A 165 12.80 3.52 -9.47
N VAL A 166 12.77 2.18 -9.46
CA VAL A 166 13.71 1.34 -10.21
C VAL A 166 13.26 1.20 -11.66
N TYR A 167 11.96 1.02 -11.89
CA TYR A 167 11.28 0.99 -13.18
C TYR A 167 10.69 2.36 -13.50
N GLY A 168 10.67 2.74 -14.74
CA GLY A 168 10.03 3.97 -15.19
C GLY A 168 10.97 5.16 -15.35
N PRO A 169 10.44 6.40 -15.38
CA PRO A 169 11.22 7.58 -15.78
C PRO A 169 12.34 7.96 -14.80
N HIS A 170 12.27 7.53 -13.54
CA HIS A 170 13.32 7.76 -12.52
C HIS A 170 14.30 6.61 -12.36
N ALA A 171 14.24 5.60 -13.25
CA ALA A 171 15.10 4.44 -13.18
C ALA A 171 16.60 4.79 -13.03
N GLY A 172 17.18 4.36 -11.90
CA GLY A 172 18.59 4.65 -11.55
C GLY A 172 18.81 5.96 -10.82
N GLY A 173 17.76 6.74 -10.53
CA GLY A 173 17.80 7.91 -9.64
C GLY A 173 17.83 7.52 -8.16
N ASN A 174 18.25 8.47 -7.33
CA ASN A 174 18.17 8.34 -5.88
C ASN A 174 16.77 8.73 -5.39
N TYR A 175 16.21 7.98 -4.43
CA TYR A 175 14.93 8.26 -3.79
C TYR A 175 15.03 8.27 -2.24
N ASP A 176 16.24 8.41 -1.70
CA ASP A 176 16.46 8.40 -0.23
C ASP A 176 15.71 9.55 0.48
N GLN A 177 15.45 10.65 -0.23
CA GLN A 177 14.70 11.81 0.30
C GLN A 177 13.27 11.51 0.72
N VAL A 178 12.65 10.43 0.21
CA VAL A 178 11.29 10.04 0.62
C VAL A 178 11.25 9.31 1.97
N MET A 179 12.36 8.76 2.44
CA MET A 179 12.43 7.89 3.62
C MET A 179 11.85 8.51 4.90
N PRO A 180 12.07 9.82 5.20
CA PRO A 180 11.47 10.46 6.38
C PRO A 180 9.94 10.49 6.41
N HIS A 181 9.32 10.36 5.24
CA HIS A 181 7.87 10.48 5.06
C HIS A 181 7.15 9.13 4.96
N VAL A 182 7.87 8.00 5.03
CA VAL A 182 7.29 6.68 4.78
C VAL A 182 6.37 6.23 5.91
N TYR A 183 5.12 5.93 5.57
CA TYR A 183 4.10 5.38 6.48
C TYR A 183 3.78 3.92 6.20
N ASN A 184 3.98 3.45 4.98
CA ASN A 184 3.80 2.06 4.57
C ASN A 184 4.80 1.72 3.46
N VAL A 185 5.10 0.42 3.27
CA VAL A 185 6.02 -0.04 2.24
C VAL A 185 5.41 -1.22 1.52
N GLN A 186 5.30 -1.13 0.19
CA GLN A 186 4.90 -2.23 -0.69
C GLN A 186 6.10 -2.69 -1.52
N LEU A 187 6.31 -4.00 -1.62
CA LEU A 187 7.53 -4.57 -2.16
C LEU A 187 7.25 -5.62 -3.23
N ARG A 188 7.87 -5.44 -4.36
CA ARG A 188 8.08 -6.41 -5.43
C ARG A 188 9.50 -6.28 -5.94
N ASP A 189 10.03 -7.28 -6.63
CA ASP A 189 11.32 -7.15 -7.28
C ASP A 189 11.15 -6.64 -8.71
N SER A 190 12.03 -5.74 -9.16
CA SER A 190 11.90 -5.05 -10.45
C SER A 190 13.24 -4.77 -11.09
N THR A 191 13.22 -4.53 -12.40
CA THR A 191 14.35 -4.04 -13.19
C THR A 191 14.01 -2.72 -13.85
N LYS A 192 14.96 -2.10 -14.53
CA LYS A 192 14.71 -0.86 -15.29
C LYS A 192 13.64 -1.01 -16.36
N ASP A 193 13.52 -2.21 -16.93
CA ASP A 193 12.65 -2.51 -18.07
C ASP A 193 11.35 -3.22 -17.68
N LYS A 194 11.28 -3.77 -16.46
CA LYS A 194 10.11 -4.52 -15.97
C LYS A 194 9.77 -4.11 -14.55
N LEU A 195 8.50 -3.70 -14.35
CA LEU A 195 7.98 -3.33 -13.02
C LEU A 195 8.04 -4.50 -12.05
N GLN A 196 7.85 -5.74 -12.53
CA GLN A 196 7.96 -6.93 -11.70
C GLN A 196 8.77 -8.01 -12.42
N VAL A 197 9.68 -8.61 -11.67
CA VAL A 197 10.44 -9.81 -12.05
C VAL A 197 10.37 -10.83 -10.90
N ARG A 198 10.89 -12.03 -11.12
CA ARG A 198 11.00 -13.06 -10.07
C ARG A 198 11.87 -12.54 -8.93
N VAL A 199 11.47 -12.89 -7.71
CA VAL A 199 12.20 -12.50 -6.48
C VAL A 199 13.67 -12.90 -6.55
N GLY A 200 14.56 -11.94 -6.30
CA GLY A 200 16.00 -12.09 -6.37
C GLY A 200 16.60 -12.00 -7.78
N GLN A 201 15.82 -11.61 -8.79
CA GLN A 201 16.28 -11.35 -10.15
C GLN A 201 16.24 -9.86 -10.53
N GLY A 202 15.79 -9.02 -9.61
CA GLY A 202 15.67 -7.58 -9.80
C GLY A 202 16.85 -6.79 -9.22
N LEU A 203 16.60 -5.49 -9.12
CA LEU A 203 17.58 -4.48 -8.70
C LEU A 203 17.23 -3.85 -7.35
N ILE A 204 16.17 -4.31 -6.66
CA ILE A 204 15.80 -3.79 -5.35
C ILE A 204 16.82 -4.26 -4.30
N GLU A 205 17.53 -3.31 -3.71
CA GLU A 205 18.49 -3.58 -2.64
C GLU A 205 17.78 -3.61 -1.27
N TYR A 206 17.06 -4.70 -0.97
CA TYR A 206 16.21 -4.82 0.25
C TYR A 206 16.98 -4.53 1.54
N GLY A 207 18.22 -5.00 1.68
CA GLY A 207 19.05 -4.73 2.87
C GLY A 207 19.36 -3.25 3.06
N ARG A 208 19.67 -2.53 1.95
CA ARG A 208 19.86 -1.07 1.97
C ARG A 208 18.56 -0.36 2.34
N LEU A 209 17.45 -0.74 1.71
CA LEU A 209 16.13 -0.15 1.96
C LEU A 209 15.74 -0.28 3.45
N ILE A 210 15.83 -1.49 4.01
CA ILE A 210 15.50 -1.77 5.42
C ILE A 210 16.41 -0.96 6.35
N THR A 211 17.70 -0.86 6.04
CA THR A 211 18.65 -0.05 6.80
C THR A 211 18.29 1.43 6.77
N GLN A 212 17.89 1.97 5.61
CA GLN A 212 17.45 3.36 5.49
C GLN A 212 16.15 3.62 6.26
N LEU A 213 15.15 2.76 6.11
CA LEU A 213 13.89 2.85 6.85
C LEU A 213 14.13 2.85 8.37
N ALA A 214 15.03 1.98 8.86
CA ALA A 214 15.39 1.91 10.29
C ALA A 214 16.00 3.20 10.82
N LYS A 215 16.81 3.94 10.02
CA LYS A 215 17.38 5.24 10.40
C LYS A 215 16.28 6.30 10.67
N PHE A 216 15.15 6.20 10.00
CA PHE A 216 14.00 7.08 10.20
C PHE A 216 12.94 6.49 11.12
N HIS A 217 13.32 5.48 11.92
CA HIS A 217 12.46 4.85 12.93
C HIS A 217 11.19 4.19 12.36
N TYR A 218 11.21 3.81 11.07
CA TYR A 218 10.13 3.04 10.50
C TYR A 218 10.06 1.66 11.17
N SER A 219 8.91 1.29 11.71
CA SER A 219 8.72 0.05 12.48
C SER A 219 7.48 -0.74 12.03
N ARG A 220 6.88 -0.38 10.88
CA ARG A 220 5.63 -0.95 10.37
C ARG A 220 5.87 -2.07 9.36
N ALA A 221 4.84 -2.37 8.58
CA ALA A 221 4.83 -3.48 7.63
C ALA A 221 5.77 -3.28 6.45
N LEU A 222 6.44 -4.35 6.05
CA LEU A 222 7.01 -4.56 4.73
C LEU A 222 6.04 -5.46 3.98
N VAL A 223 5.19 -4.88 3.13
CA VAL A 223 4.09 -5.57 2.48
C VAL A 223 4.57 -6.19 1.17
N VAL A 224 4.56 -7.50 1.07
CA VAL A 224 4.76 -8.20 -0.19
C VAL A 224 3.58 -7.89 -1.10
N HIS A 225 3.86 -7.30 -2.26
CA HIS A 225 2.87 -6.84 -3.24
C HIS A 225 3.29 -7.28 -4.64
N ILE A 226 3.16 -8.58 -4.92
CA ILE A 226 3.54 -9.20 -6.18
C ILE A 226 2.31 -9.74 -6.91
N SER A 227 2.30 -9.57 -8.23
CA SER A 227 1.26 -10.10 -9.11
C SER A 227 1.65 -11.48 -9.64
N GLU A 228 0.67 -12.28 -10.04
CA GLU A 228 0.91 -13.52 -10.74
C GLU A 228 1.66 -13.29 -12.05
N MET A 229 2.63 -14.16 -12.35
CA MET A 229 3.40 -14.13 -13.59
C MET A 229 3.20 -15.44 -14.34
N GLU A 230 3.04 -15.36 -15.65
CA GLU A 230 2.85 -16.53 -16.51
C GLU A 230 4.01 -17.53 -16.37
N GLY A 231 3.68 -18.79 -16.15
CA GLY A 231 4.66 -19.87 -16.02
C GLY A 231 5.47 -19.88 -14.73
N VAL A 232 5.09 -19.07 -13.74
CA VAL A 232 5.77 -18.98 -12.42
C VAL A 232 4.84 -19.50 -11.32
N ASP A 233 5.35 -20.33 -10.43
CA ASP A 233 4.63 -20.73 -9.22
C ASP A 233 4.54 -19.52 -8.27
N HIS A 234 3.37 -18.89 -8.27
CA HIS A 234 3.11 -17.68 -7.48
C HIS A 234 3.24 -17.93 -5.97
N ALA A 235 2.78 -19.10 -5.48
CA ALA A 235 2.89 -19.44 -4.07
C ALA A 235 4.35 -19.59 -3.63
N ALA A 236 5.20 -20.17 -4.50
CA ALA A 236 6.64 -20.26 -4.25
C ALA A 236 7.30 -18.87 -4.23
N GLU A 237 6.94 -17.96 -5.15
CA GLU A 237 7.47 -16.58 -5.15
C GLU A 237 7.02 -15.80 -3.90
N MET A 238 5.76 -15.96 -3.45
CA MET A 238 5.26 -15.38 -2.21
C MET A 238 6.07 -15.86 -0.98
N ARG A 239 6.31 -17.18 -0.85
CA ARG A 239 7.14 -17.74 0.22
C ARG A 239 8.58 -17.23 0.16
N LYS A 240 9.15 -17.19 -1.04
CA LYS A 240 10.52 -16.72 -1.25
C LYS A 240 10.68 -15.26 -0.82
N MET A 241 9.73 -14.38 -1.18
CA MET A 241 9.76 -12.98 -0.79
C MET A 241 9.62 -12.81 0.73
N ARG A 242 8.69 -13.55 1.36
CA ARG A 242 8.54 -13.57 2.81
C ARG A 242 9.85 -13.93 3.52
N LEU A 243 10.42 -15.09 3.16
CA LEU A 243 11.66 -15.57 3.78
C LEU A 243 12.85 -14.64 3.55
N LEU A 244 12.95 -14.04 2.36
CA LEU A 244 13.96 -13.03 2.06
C LEU A 244 13.84 -11.83 3.02
N LEU A 245 12.65 -11.27 3.15
CA LEU A 245 12.43 -10.09 4.02
C LEU A 245 12.62 -10.44 5.50
N GLU A 246 12.11 -11.58 5.96
CA GLU A 246 12.31 -12.05 7.35
C GLU A 246 13.79 -12.26 7.71
N SER A 247 14.60 -12.70 6.74
CA SER A 247 16.04 -12.89 6.96
C SER A 247 16.84 -11.59 7.12
N LEU A 248 16.22 -10.45 6.78
CA LEU A 248 16.82 -9.11 6.85
C LEU A 248 16.36 -8.30 8.07
N LEU A 249 15.39 -8.81 8.83
CA LEU A 249 14.83 -8.18 10.05
C LEU A 249 15.44 -8.73 11.32
#